data_1ee0f1f6453b15fe9abd5aed5144d28a
#
_entry.id   1ee0f1f6453b15fe9abd5aed5144d28a
#
_cell.length_a   1.000
_cell.length_b   1.000
_cell.length_c   1.000
_cell.angle_alpha   90.00
_cell.angle_beta   90.00
_cell.angle_gamma   90.00
#
_symmetry.space_group_name_H-M   'P 1'
#
loop_
_entity.id
_entity.type
_entity.pdbx_description
1 polymer ?
#
loop_
_entity_poly.entity_id
_entity_poly.type
_entity_poly.pdbx_seq_one_letter_code
_entity_poly.pdbx_strand_id
1 'polypeptide(L)'
;MTASTWPPEWQRGLLPAAILGILGRSPLHGYGIAQELEKHGWGAIPGGTLYPALRTLETKGLVTGSWRTAERGPARKYYRPTQAGLGLLSRQRTQWDTLSRSMTRILGREADHDE
;
A
#
# COMPACT_ATOMS: atom_id res chain seq x y z
N MET A 1 14.11 -8.68 11.30
CA MET A 1 13.44 -7.61 10.57
C MET A 1 13.99 -7.51 9.18
N THR A 2 13.13 -7.54 8.18
CA THR A 2 13.54 -7.41 6.80
C THR A 2 13.55 -5.94 6.38
N ALA A 3 14.56 -5.53 5.63
CA ALA A 3 14.62 -4.20 5.05
C ALA A 3 13.97 -4.21 3.67
N SER A 4 13.46 -3.06 3.26
CA SER A 4 12.94 -2.88 1.90
C SER A 4 14.10 -2.93 0.90
N THR A 5 13.81 -3.41 -0.31
CA THR A 5 14.81 -3.45 -1.39
C THR A 5 14.84 -2.16 -2.21
N TRP A 6 13.98 -1.21 -1.92
CA TRP A 6 13.92 0.07 -2.63
C TRP A 6 14.03 1.23 -1.64
N PRO A 7 14.35 2.45 -2.15
CA PRO A 7 14.62 3.59 -1.27
C PRO A 7 13.40 4.02 -0.43
N PRO A 8 13.63 4.53 0.77
CA PRO A 8 12.55 4.99 1.64
C PRO A 8 11.64 6.04 1.01
N GLU A 9 12.19 6.95 0.20
CA GLU A 9 11.37 7.99 -0.45
C GLU A 9 10.39 7.40 -1.46
N TRP A 10 10.76 6.33 -2.14
CA TRP A 10 9.81 5.63 -3.04
C TRP A 10 8.73 4.97 -2.19
N GLN A 11 9.12 4.35 -1.10
CA GLN A 11 8.19 3.69 -0.21
C GLN A 11 7.17 4.67 0.34
N ARG A 12 7.61 5.83 0.80
CA ARG A 12 6.69 6.86 1.33
C ARG A 12 5.69 7.34 0.28
N GLY A 13 6.17 7.55 -0.94
CA GLY A 13 5.31 8.03 -2.02
C GLY A 13 4.27 7.00 -2.47
N LEU A 14 4.60 5.73 -2.40
CA LEU A 14 3.74 4.66 -2.90
C LEU A 14 2.92 3.97 -1.82
N LEU A 15 3.19 4.25 -0.54
CA LEU A 15 2.53 3.56 0.56
C LEU A 15 0.99 3.67 0.50
N PRO A 16 0.41 4.86 0.27
CA PRO A 16 -1.05 4.93 0.20
C PRO A 16 -1.66 4.04 -0.89
N ALA A 17 -1.03 4.02 -2.07
CA ALA A 17 -1.49 3.16 -3.17
C ALA A 17 -1.36 1.67 -2.81
N ALA A 18 -0.26 1.30 -2.16
CA ALA A 18 -0.03 -0.08 -1.75
C ALA A 18 -1.05 -0.53 -0.71
N ILE A 19 -1.35 0.32 0.28
CA ILE A 19 -2.38 0.03 1.28
C ILE A 19 -3.73 -0.19 0.60
N LEU A 20 -4.09 0.71 -0.29
CA LEU A 20 -5.37 0.64 -0.99
C LEU A 20 -5.47 -0.66 -1.82
N GLY A 21 -4.39 -1.02 -2.49
CA GLY A 21 -4.33 -2.26 -3.27
C GLY A 21 -4.49 -3.51 -2.42
N ILE A 22 -3.86 -3.52 -1.25
CA ILE A 22 -3.98 -4.63 -0.31
C ILE A 22 -5.43 -4.75 0.18
N LEU A 23 -6.02 -3.63 0.58
CA LEU A 23 -7.38 -3.61 1.08
C LEU A 23 -8.41 -3.94 0.00
N GLY A 24 -8.08 -3.72 -1.26
CA GLY A 24 -8.95 -4.10 -2.36
C GLY A 24 -9.17 -5.61 -2.49
N ARG A 25 -8.31 -6.42 -1.86
CA ARG A 25 -8.44 -7.87 -1.88
C ARG A 25 -9.32 -8.39 -0.73
N SER A 26 -9.17 -7.80 0.46
CA SER A 26 -10.00 -8.15 1.61
C SER A 26 -9.81 -7.10 2.70
N PRO A 27 -10.80 -6.93 3.58
CA PRO A 27 -10.63 -6.04 4.72
C PRO A 27 -9.54 -6.55 5.66
N LEU A 28 -8.74 -5.62 6.21
CA LEU A 28 -7.68 -5.96 7.15
C LEU A 28 -7.57 -4.87 8.19
N HIS A 29 -7.11 -5.25 9.38
CA HIS A 29 -6.68 -4.29 10.41
C HIS A 29 -5.24 -3.86 10.12
N GLY A 30 -4.76 -2.83 10.84
CA GLY A 30 -3.44 -2.25 10.57
C GLY A 30 -2.31 -3.26 10.63
N TYR A 31 -2.31 -4.13 11.63
CA TYR A 31 -1.28 -5.15 11.75
C TYR A 31 -1.28 -6.10 10.53
N GLY A 32 -2.47 -6.49 10.08
CA GLY A 32 -2.60 -7.34 8.89
C GLY A 32 -2.10 -6.66 7.62
N ILE A 33 -2.35 -5.35 7.48
CA ILE A 33 -1.84 -4.57 6.36
C ILE A 33 -0.31 -4.56 6.39
N ALA A 34 0.29 -4.31 7.56
CA ALA A 34 1.74 -4.30 7.71
C ALA A 34 2.35 -5.67 7.36
N GLN A 35 1.70 -6.75 7.77
CA GLN A 35 2.16 -8.10 7.43
C GLN A 35 2.12 -8.35 5.93
N GLU A 36 1.06 -7.90 5.24
CA GLU A 36 0.97 -8.07 3.78
C GLU A 36 2.04 -7.25 3.07
N LEU A 37 2.29 -6.04 3.53
CA LEU A 37 3.37 -5.22 2.97
C LEU A 37 4.72 -5.92 3.13
N GLU A 38 4.97 -6.48 4.30
CA GLU A 38 6.23 -7.17 4.54
C GLU A 38 6.39 -8.38 3.62
N LYS A 39 5.32 -9.13 3.38
CA LYS A 39 5.33 -10.26 2.45
C LYS A 39 5.65 -9.82 1.02
N HIS A 40 5.32 -8.59 0.67
CA HIS A 40 5.58 -8.05 -0.68
C HIS A 40 6.91 -7.30 -0.75
N GLY A 41 7.78 -7.46 0.21
CA GLY A 41 9.13 -6.91 0.17
C GLY A 41 9.28 -5.49 0.71
N TRP A 42 8.26 -4.96 1.37
CA TRP A 42 8.30 -3.59 1.90
C TRP A 42 9.09 -3.45 3.20
N GLY A 43 9.49 -4.57 3.80
CA GLY A 43 10.12 -4.55 5.09
C GLY A 43 9.12 -4.25 6.20
N ALA A 44 9.61 -4.05 7.41
CA ALA A 44 8.77 -3.73 8.55
C ALA A 44 8.32 -2.28 8.47
N ILE A 45 7.01 -2.05 8.52
CA ILE A 45 6.43 -0.71 8.47
C ILE A 45 6.08 -0.29 9.89
N PRO A 46 6.74 0.75 10.43
CA PRO A 46 6.42 1.22 11.78
C PRO A 46 5.00 1.76 11.86
N GLY A 47 4.37 1.59 13.03
CA GLY A 47 3.03 2.14 13.26
C GLY A 47 2.97 3.64 13.05
N GLY A 48 4.06 4.35 13.40
CA GLY A 48 4.14 5.80 13.18
C GLY A 48 4.15 6.21 11.71
N THR A 49 4.34 5.27 10.81
CA THR A 49 4.25 5.50 9.37
C THR A 49 2.92 5.00 8.82
N LEU A 50 2.51 3.80 9.24
CA LEU A 50 1.32 3.14 8.71
C LEU A 50 0.02 3.85 9.11
N TYR A 51 -0.15 4.13 10.41
CA TYR A 51 -1.43 4.66 10.89
C TYR A 51 -1.72 6.08 10.41
N PRO A 52 -0.73 6.99 10.30
CA PRO A 52 -1.00 8.29 9.67
C PRO A 52 -1.42 8.15 8.20
N ALA A 53 -0.85 7.20 7.46
CA ALA A 53 -1.25 6.95 6.07
C ALA A 53 -2.70 6.44 6.00
N LEU A 54 -3.08 5.53 6.90
CA LEU A 54 -4.46 5.04 6.98
C LEU A 54 -5.42 6.18 7.34
N ARG A 55 -5.03 7.03 8.28
CA ARG A 55 -5.85 8.17 8.68
C ARG A 55 -6.08 9.13 7.52
N THR A 56 -5.04 9.38 6.74
CA THR A 56 -5.15 10.25 5.56
C THR A 56 -6.12 9.64 4.54
N LEU A 57 -6.01 8.36 4.28
CA LEU A 57 -6.91 7.67 3.35
C LEU A 57 -8.36 7.73 3.85
N GLU A 58 -8.56 7.57 5.14
CA GLU A 58 -9.90 7.64 5.74
C GLU A 58 -10.46 9.06 5.65
N THR A 59 -9.65 10.07 5.97
CA THR A 59 -10.04 11.47 5.89
C THR A 59 -10.43 11.86 4.47
N LYS A 60 -9.73 11.34 3.48
CA LYS A 60 -10.04 11.60 2.07
C LYS A 60 -11.24 10.79 1.56
N GLY A 61 -11.82 9.94 2.40
CA GLY A 61 -12.96 9.13 2.00
C GLY A 61 -12.63 7.98 1.07
N LEU A 62 -11.37 7.52 1.07
CA LEU A 62 -10.92 6.45 0.19
C LEU A 62 -11.00 5.08 0.87
N VAL A 63 -10.93 5.06 2.20
CA VAL A 63 -11.16 3.85 2.99
C VAL A 63 -12.11 4.19 4.13
N THR A 64 -12.76 3.18 4.65
CA THR A 64 -13.60 3.29 5.85
C THR A 64 -13.21 2.19 6.81
N GLY A 65 -13.31 2.47 8.10
CA GLY A 65 -12.95 1.52 9.13
C GLY A 65 -14.15 1.13 9.97
N SER A 66 -14.16 -0.12 10.40
CA SER A 66 -15.18 -0.60 11.33
C SER A 66 -14.51 -1.45 12.40
N TRP A 67 -15.00 -1.30 13.64
CA TRP A 67 -14.47 -2.06 14.75
C TRP A 67 -15.10 -3.43 14.78
N ARG A 68 -14.28 -4.45 15.00
CA ARG A 68 -14.73 -5.83 15.15
C ARG A 68 -14.26 -6.36 16.50
N THR A 69 -15.19 -6.98 17.22
CA THR A 69 -14.90 -7.62 18.48
C THR A 69 -14.13 -8.91 18.22
N ALA A 70 -13.06 -9.13 18.97
CA ALA A 70 -12.33 -10.38 18.93
C ALA A 70 -12.80 -11.28 20.05
N GLU A 71 -12.75 -12.60 19.84
CA GLU A 71 -13.04 -13.56 20.92
C GLU A 71 -12.05 -13.40 22.06
N ARG A 72 -10.81 -13.08 21.73
CA ARG A 72 -9.73 -12.83 22.68
C ARG A 72 -9.02 -11.55 22.31
N GLY A 73 -8.70 -10.74 23.31
CA GLY A 73 -8.00 -9.49 23.12
C GLY A 73 -8.92 -8.34 22.76
N PRO A 74 -8.36 -7.17 22.50
CA PRO A 74 -9.14 -5.96 22.23
C PRO A 74 -9.79 -6.01 20.85
N ALA A 75 -10.83 -5.23 20.68
CA ALA A 75 -11.44 -5.02 19.38
C ALA A 75 -10.44 -4.41 18.43
N ARG A 76 -10.53 -4.75 17.15
CA ARG A 76 -9.65 -4.25 16.11
C ARG A 76 -10.44 -3.50 15.05
N LYS A 77 -9.83 -2.43 14.53
CA LYS A 77 -10.42 -1.64 13.47
C LYS A 77 -9.99 -2.24 12.13
N TYR A 78 -10.98 -2.69 11.38
CA TYR A 78 -10.77 -3.25 10.04
C TYR A 78 -11.09 -2.18 9.01
N TYR A 79 -10.25 -2.08 8.00
CA TYR A 79 -10.39 -1.10 6.94
C TYR A 79 -10.77 -1.78 5.64
N ARG A 80 -11.53 -1.07 4.82
CA ARG A 80 -11.86 -1.51 3.48
C ARG A 80 -11.98 -0.29 2.57
N PRO A 81 -11.80 -0.44 1.24
CA PRO A 81 -11.99 0.70 0.34
C PRO A 81 -13.46 1.12 0.30
N THR A 82 -13.67 2.43 0.14
CA THR A 82 -14.97 2.97 -0.24
C THR A 82 -15.15 2.83 -1.75
N GLN A 83 -16.33 3.23 -2.25
CA GLN A 83 -16.57 3.30 -3.69
C GLN A 83 -15.53 4.21 -4.37
N ALA A 84 -15.25 5.38 -3.76
CA ALA A 84 -14.23 6.29 -4.25
C ALA A 84 -12.85 5.64 -4.23
N GLY A 85 -12.55 4.88 -3.18
CA GLY A 85 -11.28 4.15 -3.08
C GLY A 85 -11.11 3.11 -4.16
N LEU A 86 -12.17 2.37 -4.46
CA LEU A 86 -12.12 1.37 -5.53
C LEU A 86 -11.90 2.02 -6.89
N GLY A 87 -12.52 3.18 -7.13
CA GLY A 87 -12.31 3.93 -8.36
C GLY A 87 -10.87 4.41 -8.49
N LEU A 88 -10.30 4.93 -7.39
CA LEU A 88 -8.91 5.35 -7.39
C LEU A 88 -7.98 4.16 -7.62
N LEU A 89 -8.23 3.04 -6.98
CA LEU A 89 -7.43 1.83 -7.15
C LEU A 89 -7.38 1.40 -8.62
N SER A 90 -8.53 1.43 -9.29
CA SER A 90 -8.60 1.09 -10.71
C SER A 90 -7.72 2.02 -11.56
N ARG A 91 -7.78 3.34 -11.29
CA ARG A 91 -6.93 4.30 -11.99
C ARG A 91 -5.46 4.09 -11.68
N GLN A 92 -5.13 3.79 -10.43
CA GLN A 92 -3.74 3.58 -10.02
C GLN A 92 -3.11 2.37 -10.67
N ARG A 93 -3.90 1.32 -10.92
CA ARG A 93 -3.40 0.15 -11.67
C ARG A 93 -2.91 0.56 -13.06
N THR A 94 -3.68 1.36 -13.76
CA THR A 94 -3.32 1.85 -15.09
C THR A 94 -2.13 2.82 -15.01
N GLN A 95 -2.17 3.73 -14.05
CA GLN A 95 -1.10 4.71 -13.87
C GLN A 95 0.23 4.04 -13.52
N TRP A 96 0.19 3.04 -12.67
CA TRP A 96 1.40 2.29 -12.32
C TRP A 96 1.97 1.56 -13.53
N ASP A 97 1.11 0.94 -14.33
CA ASP A 97 1.55 0.25 -15.54
C ASP A 97 2.25 1.22 -16.49
N THR A 98 1.67 2.39 -16.70
CA THR A 98 2.25 3.42 -17.55
C THR A 98 3.57 3.93 -16.99
N LEU A 99 3.59 4.26 -15.70
CA LEU A 99 4.80 4.79 -15.06
C LEU A 99 5.93 3.78 -15.05
N SER A 100 5.64 2.54 -14.69
CA SER A 100 6.68 1.51 -14.60
C SER A 100 7.30 1.21 -15.97
N ARG A 101 6.49 1.21 -17.02
CA ARG A 101 7.02 1.06 -18.37
C ARG A 101 7.92 2.22 -18.76
N SER A 102 7.49 3.45 -18.43
CA SER A 102 8.29 4.64 -18.70
C SER A 102 9.64 4.57 -17.98
N MET A 103 9.60 4.26 -16.69
CA MET A 103 10.82 4.14 -15.91
C MET A 103 11.74 3.04 -16.41
N THR A 104 11.17 1.91 -16.79
CA THR A 104 11.96 0.82 -17.36
C THR A 104 12.73 1.27 -18.61
N ARG A 105 12.06 2.04 -19.47
CA ARG A 105 12.71 2.57 -20.68
C ARG A 105 13.78 3.61 -20.35
N ILE A 106 13.48 4.50 -19.38
CA ILE A 106 14.41 5.57 -19.01
C ILE A 106 15.68 5.00 -18.36
N LEU A 107 15.48 4.07 -17.42
CA LEU A 107 16.62 3.47 -16.70
C LEU A 107 17.42 2.53 -17.60
N GLY A 108 16.76 1.95 -18.57
CA GLY A 108 17.37 0.98 -19.45
C GLY A 108 17.63 -0.33 -18.75
N ARG A 109 18.12 -1.29 -19.53
CA ARG A 109 18.62 -2.55 -19.03
C ARG A 109 20.09 -2.62 -19.35
N GLU A 110 20.83 -3.42 -18.59
CA GLU A 110 22.24 -3.60 -18.82
C GLU A 110 22.54 -4.02 -20.27
N ALA A 111 21.69 -4.87 -20.83
CA ALA A 111 21.83 -5.32 -22.21
C ALA A 111 21.63 -4.20 -23.24
N ASP A 112 20.93 -3.12 -22.87
CA ASP A 112 20.66 -2.00 -23.76
C ASP A 112 21.84 -1.01 -23.85
N HIS A 113 22.84 -1.16 -22.99
CA HIS A 113 23.98 -0.25 -22.93
C HIS A 113 24.94 -0.41 -24.09
N ASP A 114 24.85 -1.49 -24.82
CA ASP A 114 25.74 -1.78 -25.93
C ASP A 114 25.35 -1.07 -27.22
N GLU A 115 24.28 -0.32 -27.19
CA GLU A 115 23.79 0.39 -28.36
C GLU A 115 24.60 1.64 -28.72
#